data_c73918aa185c5e9bb87b4c6b30479272
#
_entry.id   c73918aa185c5e9bb87b4c6b30479272
#
_cell.length_a   1.000
_cell.length_b   1.000
_cell.length_c   1.000
_cell.angle_alpha   90.00
_cell.angle_beta   90.00
_cell.angle_gamma   90.00
#
_symmetry.space_group_name_H-M   'P 1'
#
loop_
_entity.id
_entity.type
_entity.pdbx_description
1 polymer ?
#
loop_
_entity_poly.entity_id
_entity_poly.type
_entity_poly.pdbx_seq_one_letter_code
_entity_poly.pdbx_strand_id
1 'polypeptide(L)'
;MQRKRRKKRGNALLTRKINSKMRMKLVWLFGIVVLAFVGLGIRITVINASQGKQYSKQVLSQSQQKYDSRVIPFKRGDITDRNGVVLATSEKVYKVILDCKVVNTKEEYVEPTIKALEDVLGLDEETIREKLEDETTKSSQYQILQSNVSINQKKAFEDYTDVSSDEAKETLTKEEIAERSNVKGVWFEEDYRRVYPLNSTASHLVGFTYTGDTADWGIEGYYSSTLNGVNGRQFGYYNSDDDVEQTIIDPVNGNSVQSTIDLNIQQVVEKYIDKFMTGMANGPRGEQGAANVGVVVANPKNGEILAMATDSPYNLNNPRDLTPYYSDEEIKQRKDKDDGTMVETM
;
A
#
# COMPACT_ATOMS: atom_id res chain seq x y z
N MET A 1 -1.15 29.88 91.16
CA MET A 1 -0.84 30.15 89.78
C MET A 1 0.16 29.12 89.28
N GLN A 2 -0.28 28.06 88.62
CA GLN A 2 0.58 27.00 88.07
C GLN A 2 0.69 27.14 86.54
N ARG A 3 1.89 27.44 86.06
CA ARG A 3 2.22 27.50 84.62
C ARG A 3 2.50 26.07 84.10
N LYS A 4 1.59 25.53 83.26
CA LYS A 4 1.79 24.28 82.50
C LYS A 4 2.83 24.49 81.43
N ARG A 5 3.98 23.83 81.53
CA ARG A 5 5.00 23.73 80.43
C ARG A 5 4.49 22.77 79.37
N ARG A 6 4.24 23.33 78.12
CA ARG A 6 3.99 22.51 76.97
C ARG A 6 5.32 21.92 76.48
N LYS A 7 5.46 20.58 76.55
CA LYS A 7 6.53 19.82 75.87
C LYS A 7 6.35 19.92 74.32
N LYS A 8 7.29 20.52 73.62
CA LYS A 8 7.43 20.38 72.16
C LYS A 8 7.83 18.94 71.83
N ARG A 9 6.94 18.19 71.14
CA ARG A 9 7.28 16.92 70.50
C ARG A 9 8.09 17.27 69.23
N GLY A 10 9.39 17.04 69.31
CA GLY A 10 10.26 17.06 68.12
C GLY A 10 9.94 15.89 67.23
N ASN A 11 9.74 16.15 65.95
CA ASN A 11 9.64 15.15 64.88
C ASN A 11 10.99 14.41 64.78
N ALA A 12 11.07 13.24 65.42
CA ALA A 12 12.16 12.31 65.17
C ALA A 12 11.92 11.65 63.80
N LEU A 13 12.45 12.27 62.73
CA LEU A 13 12.60 11.60 61.46
C LEU A 13 13.47 10.37 61.67
N LEU A 14 12.88 9.22 61.38
CA LEU A 14 13.44 7.88 61.48
C LEU A 14 14.74 7.77 60.68
N THR A 15 15.88 8.10 61.26
CA THR A 15 17.20 7.69 60.75
C THR A 15 17.41 6.20 61.08
N ARG A 16 16.70 5.31 60.36
CA ARG A 16 17.04 3.89 60.36
C ARG A 16 18.43 3.74 59.74
N LYS A 17 19.42 3.42 60.57
CA LYS A 17 20.76 3.05 60.07
C LYS A 17 20.62 1.87 59.11
N ILE A 18 20.91 2.09 57.84
CA ILE A 18 20.85 1.08 56.78
C ILE A 18 21.93 0.02 57.14
N ASN A 19 21.47 -1.22 57.41
CA ASN A 19 22.33 -2.35 57.72
C ASN A 19 23.19 -2.75 56.50
N SER A 20 24.42 -3.25 56.73
CA SER A 20 25.34 -3.62 55.64
C SER A 20 24.70 -4.56 54.58
N LYS A 21 23.88 -5.52 55.02
CA LYS A 21 23.11 -6.41 54.14
C LYS A 21 22.07 -5.67 53.28
N MET A 22 21.53 -4.57 53.75
CA MET A 22 20.58 -3.74 53.04
C MET A 22 21.25 -2.84 52.01
N ARG A 23 22.49 -2.35 52.33
CA ARG A 23 23.35 -1.65 51.37
C ARG A 23 23.76 -2.56 50.23
N MET A 24 24.12 -3.80 50.48
CA MET A 24 24.47 -4.77 49.47
C MET A 24 23.30 -5.05 48.52
N LYS A 25 22.07 -5.23 49.04
CA LYS A 25 20.89 -5.39 48.20
C LYS A 25 20.58 -4.17 47.35
N LEU A 26 20.77 -2.96 47.86
CA LEU A 26 20.63 -1.70 47.14
C LEU A 26 21.65 -1.57 46.00
N VAL A 27 22.93 -1.95 46.25
CA VAL A 27 23.96 -1.97 45.23
C VAL A 27 23.63 -2.96 44.11
N TRP A 28 23.16 -4.16 44.46
CA TRP A 28 22.74 -5.14 43.46
C TRP A 28 21.54 -4.65 42.66
N LEU A 29 20.53 -4.06 43.30
CA LEU A 29 19.37 -3.47 42.63
C LEU A 29 19.78 -2.33 41.68
N PHE A 30 20.69 -1.46 42.15
CA PHE A 30 21.24 -0.40 41.32
C PHE A 30 22.03 -0.95 40.13
N GLY A 31 22.83 -1.99 40.31
CA GLY A 31 23.54 -2.68 39.24
C GLY A 31 22.61 -3.25 38.17
N ILE A 32 21.50 -3.87 38.60
CA ILE A 32 20.48 -4.38 37.63
C ILE A 32 19.83 -3.24 36.85
N VAL A 33 19.51 -2.13 37.51
CA VAL A 33 18.91 -0.95 36.85
C VAL A 33 19.91 -0.35 35.84
N VAL A 34 21.17 -0.20 36.20
CA VAL A 34 22.22 0.29 35.30
C VAL A 34 22.38 -0.63 34.09
N LEU A 35 22.42 -1.95 34.29
CA LEU A 35 22.47 -2.93 33.19
C LEU A 35 21.25 -2.83 32.27
N ALA A 36 20.07 -2.61 32.81
CA ALA A 36 18.85 -2.40 32.01
C ALA A 36 18.96 -1.12 31.17
N PHE A 37 19.47 -0.02 31.74
CA PHE A 37 19.69 1.23 30.98
C PHE A 37 20.74 1.09 29.90
N VAL A 38 21.83 0.37 30.15
CA VAL A 38 22.85 0.06 29.15
C VAL A 38 22.26 -0.77 28.00
N GLY A 39 21.47 -1.80 28.32
CA GLY A 39 20.76 -2.61 27.32
C GLY A 39 19.78 -1.78 26.47
N LEU A 40 19.07 -0.84 27.09
CA LEU A 40 18.16 0.08 26.42
C LEU A 40 18.93 1.05 25.50
N GLY A 41 20.08 1.57 25.96
CA GLY A 41 20.97 2.42 25.16
C GLY A 41 21.51 1.70 23.92
N ILE A 42 21.95 0.45 24.07
CA ILE A 42 22.41 -0.38 22.95
C ILE A 42 21.26 -0.60 21.95
N ARG A 43 20.07 -0.92 22.44
CA ARG A 43 18.89 -1.13 21.57
C ARG A 43 18.51 0.12 20.78
N ILE A 44 18.52 1.29 21.44
CA ILE A 44 18.26 2.58 20.77
C ILE A 44 19.33 2.87 19.70
N THR A 45 20.59 2.61 20.00
CA THR A 45 21.70 2.81 19.06
C THR A 45 21.57 1.89 17.84
N VAL A 46 21.21 0.62 18.05
CA VAL A 46 20.97 -0.34 16.97
C VAL A 46 19.77 0.08 16.11
N ILE A 47 18.67 0.51 16.72
CA ILE A 47 17.50 1.02 15.98
C ILE A 47 17.86 2.27 15.17
N ASN A 48 18.58 3.23 15.77
CA ASN A 48 19.02 4.43 15.06
C ASN A 48 20.00 4.12 13.92
N ALA A 49 20.91 3.18 14.09
CA ALA A 49 21.86 2.79 13.06
C ALA A 49 21.21 2.02 11.91
N SER A 50 20.24 1.15 12.21
CA SER A 50 19.58 0.30 11.20
C SER A 50 18.38 0.96 10.52
N GLN A 51 17.62 1.78 11.24
CA GLN A 51 16.34 2.36 10.76
C GLN A 51 16.25 3.87 10.97
N GLY A 52 17.30 4.55 11.46
CA GLY A 52 17.26 5.96 11.81
C GLY A 52 16.84 6.88 10.66
N LYS A 53 17.29 6.60 9.43
CA LYS A 53 16.88 7.34 8.23
C LYS A 53 15.38 7.16 7.91
N GLN A 54 14.84 5.98 8.14
CA GLN A 54 13.43 5.66 7.90
C GLN A 54 12.52 6.36 8.92
N TYR A 55 12.87 6.29 10.20
CA TYR A 55 12.13 6.99 11.26
C TYR A 55 12.22 8.51 11.16
N SER A 56 13.40 9.06 10.85
CA SER A 56 13.56 10.51 10.63
C SER A 56 12.68 11.02 9.49
N LYS A 57 12.62 10.28 8.37
CA LYS A 57 11.73 10.61 7.25
C LYS A 57 10.26 10.52 7.63
N GLN A 58 9.87 9.52 8.40
CA GLN A 58 8.49 9.36 8.86
C GLN A 58 8.06 10.47 9.83
N VAL A 59 8.93 10.84 10.77
CA VAL A 59 8.66 11.96 11.71
C VAL A 59 8.59 13.29 10.98
N LEU A 60 9.51 13.58 10.06
CA LEU A 60 9.49 14.79 9.22
C LEU A 60 8.21 14.83 8.36
N SER A 61 7.79 13.71 7.78
CA SER A 61 6.55 13.65 7.00
C SER A 61 5.30 13.93 7.82
N GLN A 62 5.28 13.55 9.10
CA GLN A 62 4.16 13.81 10.01
C GLN A 62 4.14 15.24 10.56
N SER A 63 5.29 15.85 10.82
CA SER A 63 5.35 17.21 11.40
C SER A 63 5.00 18.29 10.40
N GLN A 64 5.07 18.02 9.11
CA GLN A 64 4.88 19.00 8.04
C GLN A 64 3.50 18.95 7.36
N GLN A 65 2.52 18.31 7.97
CA GLN A 65 1.13 18.20 7.46
C GLN A 65 0.40 19.55 7.24
N LYS A 66 1.03 20.67 7.51
CA LYS A 66 0.43 22.02 7.44
C LYS A 66 0.60 22.75 6.10
N TYR A 67 1.39 22.20 5.18
CA TYR A 67 1.65 22.82 3.88
C TYR A 67 1.11 21.92 2.77
N ASP A 68 0.80 22.53 1.64
CA ASP A 68 0.32 21.84 0.43
C ASP A 68 1.33 20.75 0.03
N SER A 69 1.17 19.55 0.57
CA SER A 69 2.17 18.50 0.47
C SER A 69 1.63 17.33 -0.34
N ARG A 70 2.35 17.00 -1.41
CA ARG A 70 2.08 15.83 -2.22
C ARG A 70 2.82 14.61 -1.66
N VAL A 71 2.12 13.49 -1.52
CA VAL A 71 2.72 12.21 -1.13
C VAL A 71 3.45 11.62 -2.34
N ILE A 72 4.69 11.16 -2.13
CA ILE A 72 5.43 10.36 -3.10
C ILE A 72 5.34 8.91 -2.63
N PRO A 73 4.63 8.02 -3.35
CA PRO A 73 4.41 6.66 -2.89
C PRO A 73 5.71 5.85 -2.91
N PHE A 74 5.86 4.94 -1.96
CA PHE A 74 6.92 3.94 -1.98
C PHE A 74 6.57 2.78 -2.92
N LYS A 75 7.58 2.12 -3.47
CA LYS A 75 7.42 0.84 -4.16
C LYS A 75 7.44 -0.29 -3.13
N ARG A 76 6.37 -1.13 -3.09
CA ARG A 76 6.33 -2.34 -2.28
C ARG A 76 7.35 -3.37 -2.82
N GLY A 77 8.08 -4.04 -1.93
CA GLY A 77 9.12 -5.01 -2.29
C GLY A 77 8.60 -6.19 -3.10
N ASP A 78 9.43 -6.78 -3.92
CA ASP A 78 9.07 -7.92 -4.76
C ASP A 78 9.05 -9.21 -3.95
N ILE A 79 8.19 -10.17 -4.33
CA ILE A 79 8.22 -11.54 -3.83
C ILE A 79 8.75 -12.43 -4.97
N THR A 80 9.77 -13.21 -4.68
CA THR A 80 10.38 -14.11 -5.67
C THR A 80 10.38 -15.55 -5.20
N ASP A 81 10.47 -16.48 -6.15
CA ASP A 81 10.80 -17.87 -5.88
C ASP A 81 12.28 -18.02 -5.45
N ARG A 82 12.72 -19.25 -5.14
CA ARG A 82 14.09 -19.53 -4.75
C ARG A 82 15.14 -19.21 -5.84
N ASN A 83 14.73 -19.16 -7.11
CA ASN A 83 15.57 -18.92 -8.27
C ASN A 83 15.54 -17.45 -8.73
N GLY A 84 14.79 -16.59 -8.03
CA GLY A 84 14.63 -15.17 -8.35
C GLY A 84 13.51 -14.88 -9.35
N VAL A 85 12.66 -15.87 -9.69
CA VAL A 85 11.48 -15.63 -10.54
C VAL A 85 10.45 -14.83 -9.76
N VAL A 86 9.95 -13.76 -10.35
CA VAL A 86 9.02 -12.84 -9.71
C VAL A 86 7.63 -13.46 -9.59
N LEU A 87 7.15 -13.59 -8.35
CA LEU A 87 5.79 -14.03 -8.02
C LEU A 87 4.86 -12.85 -7.78
N ALA A 88 5.37 -11.76 -7.20
CA ALA A 88 4.65 -10.50 -7.03
C ALA A 88 5.60 -9.32 -7.17
N THR A 89 5.17 -8.26 -7.85
CA THR A 89 5.92 -7.02 -8.04
C THR A 89 4.99 -5.81 -7.99
N SER A 90 5.57 -4.62 -7.93
CA SER A 90 4.81 -3.36 -7.98
C SER A 90 5.18 -2.60 -9.24
N GLU A 91 4.21 -2.38 -10.10
CA GLU A 91 4.33 -1.58 -11.33
C GLU A 91 3.95 -0.13 -11.07
N LYS A 92 4.73 0.79 -11.66
CA LYS A 92 4.44 2.21 -11.61
C LYS A 92 3.22 2.53 -12.48
N VAL A 93 2.24 3.16 -11.87
CA VAL A 93 1.01 3.63 -12.50
C VAL A 93 0.76 5.07 -12.09
N TYR A 94 -0.31 5.67 -12.58
CA TYR A 94 -0.68 7.04 -12.27
C TYR A 94 -2.14 7.13 -11.87
N LYS A 95 -2.44 8.13 -11.04
CA LYS A 95 -3.81 8.61 -10.77
C LYS A 95 -4.04 9.88 -11.58
N VAL A 96 -5.19 9.99 -12.21
CA VAL A 96 -5.66 11.24 -12.84
C VAL A 96 -6.38 12.05 -11.80
N ILE A 97 -5.90 13.25 -11.56
CA ILE A 97 -6.49 14.17 -10.59
C ILE A 97 -7.11 15.35 -11.33
N LEU A 98 -8.31 15.74 -10.89
CA LEU A 98 -9.04 16.90 -11.40
C LEU A 98 -9.14 17.97 -10.31
N ASP A 99 -8.74 19.18 -10.65
CA ASP A 99 -9.04 20.39 -9.89
C ASP A 99 -10.34 21.02 -10.43
N CYS A 100 -11.46 20.61 -9.84
CA CYS A 100 -12.77 21.13 -10.24
C CYS A 100 -12.87 22.65 -10.07
N LYS A 101 -12.18 23.21 -9.07
CA LYS A 101 -12.19 24.65 -8.82
C LYS A 101 -11.52 25.42 -9.97
N VAL A 102 -10.37 24.94 -10.49
CA VAL A 102 -9.66 25.55 -11.61
C VAL A 102 -10.48 25.43 -12.89
N VAL A 103 -11.04 24.26 -13.17
CA VAL A 103 -11.89 24.04 -14.37
C VAL A 103 -13.10 24.97 -14.34
N ASN A 104 -13.76 25.11 -13.18
CA ASN A 104 -14.95 25.97 -13.01
C ASN A 104 -14.63 27.47 -12.92
N THR A 105 -13.35 27.88 -13.00
CA THR A 105 -12.99 29.31 -13.00
C THR A 105 -13.50 30.05 -14.23
N LYS A 106 -13.55 29.34 -15.38
CA LYS A 106 -14.06 29.86 -16.65
C LYS A 106 -14.82 28.78 -17.40
N GLU A 107 -15.96 29.18 -17.98
CA GLU A 107 -16.80 28.30 -18.77
C GLU A 107 -16.05 27.69 -19.97
N GLU A 108 -15.10 28.44 -20.56
CA GLU A 108 -14.26 28.01 -21.69
C GLU A 108 -13.31 26.85 -21.37
N TYR A 109 -13.10 26.48 -20.10
CA TYR A 109 -12.26 25.36 -19.68
C TYR A 109 -13.01 24.04 -19.55
N VAL A 110 -14.33 24.09 -19.31
CA VAL A 110 -15.13 22.92 -18.97
C VAL A 110 -15.18 21.91 -20.12
N GLU A 111 -15.73 22.32 -21.29
CA GLU A 111 -15.89 21.42 -22.42
C GLU A 111 -14.56 20.87 -22.97
N PRO A 112 -13.49 21.69 -23.18
CA PRO A 112 -12.21 21.17 -23.63
C PRO A 112 -11.57 20.17 -22.65
N THR A 113 -11.76 20.38 -21.35
CA THR A 113 -11.20 19.47 -20.34
C THR A 113 -11.96 18.15 -20.30
N ILE A 114 -13.29 18.16 -20.39
CA ILE A 114 -14.11 16.96 -20.46
C ILE A 114 -13.74 16.15 -21.70
N LYS A 115 -13.72 16.80 -22.87
CA LYS A 115 -13.39 16.15 -24.14
C LYS A 115 -12.00 15.53 -24.15
N ALA A 116 -10.98 16.21 -23.59
CA ALA A 116 -9.63 15.67 -23.50
C ALA A 116 -9.58 14.40 -22.60
N LEU A 117 -10.32 14.40 -21.50
CA LEU A 117 -10.40 13.26 -20.59
C LEU A 117 -11.15 12.08 -21.22
N GLU A 118 -12.21 12.34 -21.98
CA GLU A 118 -12.97 11.32 -22.71
C GLU A 118 -12.14 10.74 -23.86
N ASP A 119 -11.68 11.59 -24.78
CA ASP A 119 -11.02 11.17 -26.03
C ASP A 119 -9.71 10.42 -25.77
N VAL A 120 -8.93 10.86 -24.79
CA VAL A 120 -7.58 10.32 -24.54
C VAL A 120 -7.55 9.23 -23.49
N LEU A 121 -8.33 9.38 -22.43
CA LEU A 121 -8.31 8.45 -21.29
C LEU A 121 -9.51 7.52 -21.26
N GLY A 122 -10.53 7.77 -22.10
CA GLY A 122 -11.76 6.96 -22.16
C GLY A 122 -12.62 7.11 -20.93
N LEU A 123 -12.55 8.27 -20.25
CA LEU A 123 -13.38 8.54 -19.09
C LEU A 123 -14.81 8.91 -19.50
N ASP A 124 -15.77 8.48 -18.72
CA ASP A 124 -17.17 8.77 -18.94
C ASP A 124 -17.48 10.25 -18.67
N GLU A 125 -18.06 10.92 -19.65
CA GLU A 125 -18.43 12.35 -19.60
C GLU A 125 -19.34 12.64 -18.41
N GLU A 126 -20.36 11.80 -18.17
CA GLU A 126 -21.34 12.00 -17.10
C GLU A 126 -20.67 12.01 -15.72
N THR A 127 -19.75 11.08 -15.50
CA THR A 127 -18.94 11.02 -14.27
C THR A 127 -18.08 12.27 -14.04
N ILE A 128 -17.51 12.83 -15.11
CA ILE A 128 -16.68 14.06 -15.02
C ILE A 128 -17.60 15.25 -14.71
N ARG A 129 -18.73 15.39 -15.42
CA ARG A 129 -19.70 16.47 -15.20
C ARG A 129 -20.29 16.44 -13.80
N GLU A 130 -20.65 15.27 -13.29
CA GLU A 130 -21.12 15.12 -11.92
C GLU A 130 -20.12 15.73 -10.91
N LYS A 131 -18.83 15.44 -11.05
CA LYS A 131 -17.80 16.02 -10.16
C LYS A 131 -17.62 17.53 -10.31
N LEU A 132 -17.81 18.07 -11.50
CA LEU A 132 -17.71 19.51 -11.77
C LEU A 132 -18.93 20.29 -11.27
N GLU A 133 -20.11 19.67 -11.23
CA GLU A 133 -21.38 20.32 -10.90
C GLU A 133 -21.83 20.10 -9.44
N ASP A 134 -21.50 18.95 -8.84
CA ASP A 134 -21.89 18.60 -7.47
C ASP A 134 -21.40 19.64 -6.45
N GLU A 135 -22.31 20.08 -5.59
CA GLU A 135 -22.05 21.09 -4.55
C GLU A 135 -20.89 20.75 -3.62
N THR A 136 -20.59 19.46 -3.43
CA THR A 136 -19.53 18.98 -2.53
C THR A 136 -18.16 18.93 -3.22
N THR A 137 -18.12 18.75 -4.55
CA THR A 137 -16.89 18.53 -5.32
C THR A 137 -16.52 19.68 -6.25
N LYS A 138 -17.47 20.50 -6.69
CA LYS A 138 -17.24 21.61 -7.65
C LYS A 138 -16.17 22.62 -7.23
N SER A 139 -15.92 22.77 -5.94
CA SER A 139 -14.87 23.67 -5.39
C SER A 139 -13.64 22.92 -4.91
N SER A 140 -13.61 21.59 -5.09
CA SER A 140 -12.47 20.76 -4.70
C SER A 140 -11.30 20.97 -5.65
N GLN A 141 -10.11 21.09 -5.08
CA GLN A 141 -8.86 21.14 -5.85
C GLN A 141 -8.24 19.74 -6.07
N TYR A 142 -8.89 18.68 -5.53
CA TYR A 142 -8.37 17.33 -5.60
C TYR A 142 -9.51 16.32 -5.70
N GLN A 143 -9.76 15.84 -6.91
CA GLN A 143 -10.69 14.75 -7.20
C GLN A 143 -9.99 13.68 -8.02
N ILE A 144 -9.95 12.45 -7.52
CA ILE A 144 -9.42 11.32 -8.28
C ILE A 144 -10.48 10.91 -9.29
N LEU A 145 -10.16 11.00 -10.59
CA LEU A 145 -11.02 10.53 -11.67
C LEU A 145 -10.78 9.06 -11.98
N GLN A 146 -9.51 8.68 -12.09
CA GLN A 146 -9.11 7.32 -12.43
C GLN A 146 -7.80 6.95 -11.73
N SER A 147 -7.70 5.70 -11.32
CA SER A 147 -6.47 5.09 -10.81
C SER A 147 -5.93 4.07 -11.82
N ASN A 148 -4.69 3.62 -11.62
CA ASN A 148 -4.03 2.62 -12.45
C ASN A 148 -3.84 3.02 -13.94
N VAL A 149 -3.71 4.31 -14.21
CA VAL A 149 -3.40 4.82 -15.54
C VAL A 149 -1.97 4.48 -15.92
N SER A 150 -1.75 3.94 -17.11
CA SER A 150 -0.42 3.57 -17.61
C SER A 150 0.40 4.79 -18.00
N ILE A 151 1.73 4.63 -18.06
CA ILE A 151 2.63 5.67 -18.56
C ILE A 151 2.30 6.08 -20.01
N ASN A 152 1.80 5.14 -20.84
CA ASN A 152 1.43 5.43 -22.21
C ASN A 152 0.19 6.32 -22.31
N GLN A 153 -0.83 6.07 -21.48
CA GLN A 153 -2.03 6.90 -21.38
C GLN A 153 -1.69 8.31 -20.86
N LYS A 154 -0.84 8.38 -19.81
CA LYS A 154 -0.34 9.67 -19.30
C LYS A 154 0.37 10.45 -20.40
N LYS A 155 1.31 9.82 -21.13
CA LYS A 155 2.01 10.46 -22.24
C LYS A 155 1.05 10.92 -23.33
N ALA A 156 0.10 10.08 -23.73
CA ALA A 156 -0.89 10.45 -24.75
C ALA A 156 -1.68 11.70 -24.34
N PHE A 157 -2.02 11.85 -23.04
CA PHE A 157 -2.69 13.03 -22.54
C PHE A 157 -1.77 14.26 -22.51
N GLU A 158 -0.52 14.09 -22.09
CA GLU A 158 0.48 15.17 -22.10
C GLU A 158 0.75 15.64 -23.54
N ASP A 159 0.92 14.71 -24.49
CA ASP A 159 1.11 15.02 -25.90
C ASP A 159 -0.13 15.70 -26.52
N TYR A 160 -1.33 15.28 -26.14
CA TYR A 160 -2.59 15.92 -26.58
C TYR A 160 -2.69 17.36 -26.10
N THR A 161 -2.24 17.67 -24.89
CA THR A 161 -2.34 19.00 -24.27
C THR A 161 -1.13 19.90 -24.56
N ASP A 162 -0.03 19.34 -25.08
CA ASP A 162 1.16 20.12 -25.47
C ASP A 162 0.99 20.78 -26.84
N VAL A 163 0.29 21.90 -26.85
CA VAL A 163 0.11 22.75 -28.07
C VAL A 163 1.37 23.55 -28.45
N SER A 164 2.44 23.48 -27.64
CA SER A 164 3.68 24.22 -27.88
C SER A 164 4.67 23.45 -28.74
N SER A 165 4.49 22.13 -28.88
CA SER A 165 5.35 21.27 -29.70
C SER A 165 5.34 21.68 -31.19
N ASP A 166 6.45 21.41 -31.88
CA ASP A 166 6.54 21.71 -33.31
C ASP A 166 5.57 20.85 -34.13
N GLU A 167 5.35 19.60 -33.69
CA GLU A 167 4.40 18.67 -34.29
C GLU A 167 2.95 19.19 -34.17
N ALA A 168 2.56 19.71 -33.00
CA ALA A 168 1.25 20.29 -32.80
C ALA A 168 1.00 21.52 -33.69
N LYS A 169 2.01 22.37 -33.88
CA LYS A 169 1.91 23.58 -34.74
C LYS A 169 1.80 23.25 -36.22
N GLU A 170 2.35 22.10 -36.66
CA GLU A 170 2.28 21.64 -38.04
C GLU A 170 0.99 20.90 -38.37
N THR A 171 0.42 20.19 -37.40
CA THR A 171 -0.71 19.27 -37.61
C THR A 171 -2.05 19.82 -37.20
N LEU A 172 -2.11 20.72 -36.20
CA LEU A 172 -3.35 21.22 -35.64
C LEU A 172 -3.81 22.53 -36.26
N THR A 173 -5.10 22.71 -36.37
CA THR A 173 -5.72 23.99 -36.74
C THR A 173 -5.62 25.00 -35.61
N LYS A 174 -5.83 26.28 -35.91
CA LYS A 174 -5.83 27.33 -34.86
C LYS A 174 -6.94 27.12 -33.83
N GLU A 175 -8.08 26.61 -34.26
CA GLU A 175 -9.23 26.29 -33.47
C GLU A 175 -8.91 25.14 -32.50
N GLU A 176 -8.29 24.07 -32.96
CA GLU A 176 -7.86 22.93 -32.13
C GLU A 176 -6.77 23.34 -31.12
N ILE A 177 -5.82 24.17 -31.51
CA ILE A 177 -4.81 24.73 -30.61
C ILE A 177 -5.48 25.54 -29.51
N ALA A 178 -6.47 26.39 -29.84
CA ALA A 178 -7.20 27.17 -28.87
C ALA A 178 -8.01 26.26 -27.90
N GLU A 179 -8.69 25.24 -28.41
CA GLU A 179 -9.44 24.27 -27.62
C GLU A 179 -8.53 23.51 -26.66
N ARG A 180 -7.46 22.89 -27.18
CA ARG A 180 -6.52 22.12 -26.34
C ARG A 180 -5.76 22.98 -25.33
N SER A 181 -5.48 24.26 -25.65
CA SER A 181 -4.86 25.19 -24.71
C SER A 181 -5.76 25.53 -23.51
N ASN A 182 -7.07 25.31 -23.63
CA ASN A 182 -8.07 25.52 -22.58
C ASN A 182 -8.28 24.27 -21.70
N VAL A 183 -7.60 23.15 -21.95
CA VAL A 183 -7.57 22.03 -21.03
C VAL A 183 -6.82 22.43 -19.76
N LYS A 184 -7.51 22.50 -18.61
CA LYS A 184 -6.97 22.96 -17.34
C LYS A 184 -7.37 22.06 -16.18
N GLY A 185 -6.64 22.16 -15.07
CA GLY A 185 -6.98 21.50 -13.83
C GLY A 185 -6.80 19.98 -13.82
N VAL A 186 -6.05 19.41 -14.77
CA VAL A 186 -5.76 17.97 -14.81
C VAL A 186 -4.26 17.75 -14.63
N TRP A 187 -3.92 16.84 -13.72
CA TRP A 187 -2.54 16.38 -13.57
C TRP A 187 -2.49 14.91 -13.15
N PHE A 188 -1.30 14.33 -13.18
CA PHE A 188 -1.06 12.94 -12.86
C PHE A 188 -0.20 12.83 -11.61
N GLU A 189 -0.60 11.95 -10.69
CA GLU A 189 0.18 11.58 -9.52
C GLU A 189 0.69 10.15 -9.65
N GLU A 190 1.94 9.96 -9.29
CA GLU A 190 2.55 8.62 -9.27
C GLU A 190 1.90 7.74 -8.21
N ASP A 191 1.71 6.48 -8.57
CA ASP A 191 1.23 5.44 -7.67
C ASP A 191 1.83 4.09 -8.08
N TYR A 192 1.62 3.06 -7.27
CA TYR A 192 2.05 1.70 -7.57
C TYR A 192 0.87 0.75 -7.50
N ARG A 193 0.76 -0.10 -8.53
CA ARG A 193 -0.18 -1.21 -8.56
C ARG A 193 0.56 -2.51 -8.28
N ARG A 194 0.04 -3.33 -7.38
CA ARG A 194 0.55 -4.68 -7.16
C ARG A 194 0.16 -5.57 -8.33
N VAL A 195 1.12 -6.34 -8.85
CA VAL A 195 0.94 -7.22 -10.01
C VAL A 195 1.53 -8.59 -9.69
N TYR A 196 0.78 -9.62 -10.07
CA TYR A 196 1.13 -11.02 -9.92
C TYR A 196 1.28 -11.62 -11.31
N PRO A 197 2.50 -11.70 -11.89
CA PRO A 197 2.72 -12.08 -13.29
C PRO A 197 2.23 -13.48 -13.64
N LEU A 198 2.15 -14.35 -12.63
CA LEU A 198 1.75 -15.76 -12.79
C LEU A 198 0.27 -16.02 -12.42
N ASN A 199 -0.51 -14.95 -12.25
CA ASN A 199 -1.94 -14.99 -11.97
C ASN A 199 -2.32 -15.85 -10.77
N SER A 200 -2.61 -17.16 -10.98
CA SER A 200 -3.14 -18.07 -9.96
C SER A 200 -2.09 -19.00 -9.35
N THR A 201 -0.86 -19.02 -9.88
CA THR A 201 0.20 -19.91 -9.37
C THR A 201 0.56 -19.56 -7.93
N ALA A 202 0.55 -20.56 -7.07
CA ALA A 202 0.81 -20.44 -5.62
C ALA A 202 -0.09 -19.41 -4.91
N SER A 203 -1.34 -19.20 -5.38
CA SER A 203 -2.22 -18.12 -4.93
C SER A 203 -2.43 -18.09 -3.41
N HIS A 204 -2.72 -19.24 -2.79
CA HIS A 204 -2.92 -19.31 -1.33
C HIS A 204 -1.65 -19.06 -0.52
N LEU A 205 -0.47 -19.33 -1.10
CA LEU A 205 0.80 -19.07 -0.43
C LEU A 205 1.23 -17.62 -0.57
N VAL A 206 1.14 -17.06 -1.78
CA VAL A 206 1.55 -15.67 -2.04
C VAL A 206 0.60 -14.70 -1.36
N GLY A 207 -0.71 -14.90 -1.47
CA GLY A 207 -1.73 -13.96 -1.01
C GLY A 207 -1.83 -12.75 -1.92
N PHE A 208 -2.66 -11.77 -1.54
CA PHE A 208 -2.88 -10.57 -2.35
C PHE A 208 -3.02 -9.32 -1.48
N THR A 209 -2.88 -8.16 -2.11
CA THR A 209 -3.09 -6.86 -1.47
C THR A 209 -4.47 -6.29 -1.82
N TYR A 210 -5.11 -5.58 -0.87
CA TYR A 210 -6.42 -4.91 -1.11
C TYR A 210 -6.26 -3.58 -1.83
N THR A 211 -5.28 -2.76 -1.38
CA THR A 211 -5.07 -1.39 -1.85
C THR A 211 -3.62 -1.12 -2.26
N GLY A 212 -2.90 -2.17 -2.67
CA GLY A 212 -1.50 -2.08 -3.08
C GLY A 212 -0.49 -2.22 -1.95
N ASP A 213 -0.80 -1.79 -0.73
CA ASP A 213 0.08 -1.81 0.45
C ASP A 213 -0.46 -2.59 1.66
N THR A 214 -1.77 -2.92 1.67
CA THR A 214 -2.43 -3.64 2.75
C THR A 214 -2.74 -5.07 2.34
N ALA A 215 -2.31 -6.04 3.13
CA ALA A 215 -2.54 -7.47 2.92
C ALA A 215 -2.63 -8.20 4.26
N ASP A 216 -3.49 -9.24 4.33
CA ASP A 216 -3.72 -10.02 5.54
C ASP A 216 -3.29 -11.49 5.40
N TRP A 217 -3.19 -12.01 4.17
CA TRP A 217 -2.94 -13.43 3.93
C TRP A 217 -1.67 -13.70 3.13
N GLY A 218 -1.19 -14.94 3.28
CA GLY A 218 -0.03 -15.45 2.58
C GLY A 218 1.27 -14.74 2.95
N ILE A 219 2.24 -14.79 2.05
CA ILE A 219 3.52 -14.07 2.17
C ILE A 219 3.26 -12.56 2.17
N GLU A 220 2.31 -12.08 1.37
CA GLU A 220 1.92 -10.66 1.33
C GLU A 220 1.51 -10.14 2.70
N GLY A 221 0.66 -10.87 3.43
CA GLY A 221 0.21 -10.47 4.77
C GLY A 221 1.29 -10.65 5.82
N TYR A 222 1.90 -11.83 5.89
CA TYR A 222 2.88 -12.15 6.92
C TYR A 222 4.11 -11.24 6.89
N TYR A 223 4.61 -10.93 5.69
CA TYR A 223 5.76 -10.04 5.50
C TYR A 223 5.36 -8.60 5.12
N SER A 224 4.12 -8.19 5.38
CA SER A 224 3.63 -6.86 4.98
C SER A 224 4.51 -5.72 5.51
N SER A 225 4.98 -5.81 6.76
CA SER A 225 5.88 -4.82 7.35
C SER A 225 7.27 -4.77 6.69
N THR A 226 7.73 -5.87 6.10
CA THR A 226 9.01 -5.95 5.36
C THR A 226 8.85 -5.46 3.93
N LEU A 227 7.74 -5.86 3.29
CA LEU A 227 7.43 -5.52 1.91
C LEU A 227 7.03 -4.05 1.77
N ASN A 228 6.39 -3.45 2.77
CA ASN A 228 6.06 -2.03 2.76
C ASN A 228 7.28 -1.16 3.01
N GLY A 229 7.27 0.00 2.36
CA GLY A 229 8.22 1.08 2.55
C GLY A 229 7.65 2.23 3.37
N VAL A 230 8.23 3.39 3.19
CA VAL A 230 7.76 4.66 3.77
C VAL A 230 7.58 5.67 2.64
N ASN A 231 6.39 6.26 2.55
CA ASN A 231 6.12 7.30 1.58
C ASN A 231 7.05 8.49 1.77
N GLY A 232 7.52 9.03 0.64
CA GLY A 232 8.15 10.32 0.58
C GLY A 232 7.11 11.45 0.57
N ARG A 233 7.60 12.67 0.56
CA ARG A 233 6.76 13.87 0.44
C ARG A 233 7.45 14.95 -0.36
N GLN A 234 6.68 15.62 -1.17
CA GLN A 234 7.05 16.87 -1.81
C GLN A 234 6.17 17.96 -1.22
N PHE A 235 6.77 19.05 -0.73
CA PHE A 235 6.05 20.20 -0.23
C PHE A 235 6.79 21.47 -0.63
N GLY A 236 6.01 22.49 -0.94
CA GLY A 236 6.52 23.82 -1.21
C GLY A 236 6.22 24.76 -0.04
N TYR A 237 7.11 25.68 0.25
CA TYR A 237 6.85 26.82 1.12
C TYR A 237 7.36 28.09 0.47
N TYR A 238 6.70 29.21 0.77
CA TYR A 238 7.19 30.51 0.36
C TYR A 238 8.32 30.93 1.29
N ASN A 239 9.47 31.24 0.75
CA ASN A 239 10.57 31.81 1.51
C ASN A 239 10.30 33.31 1.83
N SER A 240 11.25 33.96 2.52
CA SER A 240 11.15 35.38 2.87
C SER A 240 11.08 36.33 1.67
N ASP A 241 11.43 35.85 0.49
CA ASP A 241 11.49 36.62 -0.76
C ASP A 241 10.30 36.27 -1.70
N ASP A 242 9.26 35.59 -1.17
CA ASP A 242 8.07 35.10 -1.88
C ASP A 242 8.38 34.08 -3.02
N ASP A 243 9.58 33.49 -3.02
CA ASP A 243 9.90 32.38 -3.90
C ASP A 243 9.43 31.04 -3.32
N VAL A 244 8.93 30.16 -4.18
CA VAL A 244 8.52 28.80 -3.78
C VAL A 244 9.75 27.90 -3.68
N GLU A 245 10.17 27.62 -2.46
CA GLU A 245 11.15 26.56 -2.21
C GLU A 245 10.48 25.22 -2.09
N GLN A 246 10.91 24.26 -2.93
CA GLN A 246 10.42 22.88 -2.86
C GLN A 246 11.37 22.02 -2.06
N THR A 247 10.83 21.32 -1.07
CA THR A 247 11.56 20.29 -0.34
C THR A 247 11.00 18.93 -0.73
N ILE A 248 11.88 18.02 -1.16
CA ILE A 248 11.54 16.65 -1.51
C ILE A 248 12.17 15.72 -0.49
N ILE A 249 11.32 14.91 0.14
CA ILE A 249 11.74 13.78 0.95
C ILE A 249 11.44 12.52 0.12
N ASP A 250 12.50 11.87 -0.35
CA ASP A 250 12.36 10.66 -1.16
C ASP A 250 11.69 9.53 -0.39
N PRO A 251 10.87 8.69 -1.06
CA PRO A 251 10.32 7.50 -0.46
C PRO A 251 11.42 6.48 -0.14
N VAL A 252 11.18 5.67 0.88
CA VAL A 252 12.00 4.48 1.16
C VAL A 252 11.21 3.28 0.69
N ASN A 253 11.68 2.59 -0.35
CA ASN A 253 11.01 1.41 -0.87
C ASN A 253 11.05 0.25 0.12
N GLY A 254 10.09 -0.66 0.03
CA GLY A 254 10.06 -1.89 0.81
C GLY A 254 11.17 -2.86 0.40
N ASN A 255 11.47 -3.80 1.30
CA ASN A 255 12.43 -4.86 1.03
C ASN A 255 11.76 -6.03 0.31
N SER A 256 12.48 -6.67 -0.61
CA SER A 256 11.99 -7.86 -1.30
C SER A 256 12.12 -9.10 -0.42
N VAL A 257 11.24 -10.09 -0.64
CA VAL A 257 11.22 -11.37 0.05
C VAL A 257 11.46 -12.48 -0.96
N GLN A 258 12.49 -13.29 -0.74
CA GLN A 258 12.73 -14.50 -1.50
C GLN A 258 12.15 -15.69 -0.74
N SER A 259 11.25 -16.44 -1.38
CA SER A 259 10.65 -17.66 -0.83
C SER A 259 11.52 -18.90 -1.12
N THR A 260 11.19 -20.00 -0.46
CA THR A 260 11.83 -21.31 -0.73
C THR A 260 11.12 -22.10 -1.84
N ILE A 261 10.01 -21.58 -2.36
CA ILE A 261 9.25 -22.21 -3.45
C ILE A 261 10.11 -22.31 -4.70
N ASP A 262 10.02 -23.46 -5.37
CA ASP A 262 10.55 -23.68 -6.70
C ASP A 262 9.40 -23.66 -7.69
N LEU A 263 9.35 -22.65 -8.55
CA LEU A 263 8.26 -22.45 -9.49
C LEU A 263 8.04 -23.65 -10.40
N ASN A 264 9.11 -24.35 -10.81
CA ASN A 264 8.98 -25.53 -11.67
C ASN A 264 8.27 -26.67 -10.94
N ILE A 265 8.62 -26.90 -9.67
CA ILE A 265 7.97 -27.92 -8.84
C ILE A 265 6.51 -27.52 -8.58
N GLN A 266 6.27 -26.24 -8.26
CA GLN A 266 4.94 -25.71 -8.03
C GLN A 266 4.00 -25.95 -9.22
N GLN A 267 4.42 -25.58 -10.42
CA GLN A 267 3.64 -25.77 -11.65
C GLN A 267 3.37 -27.25 -11.97
N VAL A 268 4.34 -28.12 -11.70
CA VAL A 268 4.13 -29.54 -11.86
C VAL A 268 3.07 -30.06 -10.89
N VAL A 269 3.12 -29.63 -9.64
CA VAL A 269 2.13 -30.03 -8.62
C VAL A 269 0.74 -29.53 -9.02
N GLU A 270 0.59 -28.25 -9.37
CA GLU A 270 -0.69 -27.66 -9.82
C GLU A 270 -1.28 -28.41 -11.02
N LYS A 271 -0.46 -28.68 -12.03
CA LYS A 271 -0.86 -29.46 -13.21
C LYS A 271 -1.38 -30.85 -12.85
N TYR A 272 -0.73 -31.54 -11.89
CA TYR A 272 -1.17 -32.90 -11.50
C TYR A 272 -2.40 -32.86 -10.59
N ILE A 273 -2.61 -31.82 -9.80
CA ILE A 273 -3.87 -31.58 -9.07
C ILE A 273 -5.02 -31.42 -10.08
N ASP A 274 -4.87 -30.54 -11.06
CA ASP A 274 -5.88 -30.31 -12.10
C ASP A 274 -6.22 -31.59 -12.87
N LYS A 275 -5.20 -32.31 -13.31
CA LYS A 275 -5.38 -33.61 -13.97
C LYS A 275 -6.10 -34.63 -13.10
N PHE A 276 -5.80 -34.66 -11.79
CA PHE A 276 -6.46 -35.55 -10.85
C PHE A 276 -7.93 -35.15 -10.67
N MET A 277 -8.22 -33.87 -10.44
CA MET A 277 -9.57 -33.35 -10.29
C MET A 277 -10.43 -33.63 -11.53
N THR A 278 -9.90 -33.35 -12.72
CA THR A 278 -10.55 -33.69 -14.01
C THR A 278 -10.80 -35.18 -14.16
N GLY A 279 -9.84 -36.02 -13.79
CA GLY A 279 -9.99 -37.51 -13.85
C GLY A 279 -11.02 -38.02 -12.85
N MET A 280 -11.26 -37.32 -11.74
CA MET A 280 -12.23 -37.74 -10.72
C MET A 280 -13.63 -37.15 -10.97
N ALA A 281 -13.82 -36.25 -11.92
CA ALA A 281 -15.11 -35.65 -12.23
C ALA A 281 -16.23 -36.68 -12.51
N ASN A 282 -15.87 -37.83 -13.11
CA ASN A 282 -16.78 -38.92 -13.36
C ASN A 282 -16.56 -40.12 -12.40
N GLY A 283 -15.95 -39.89 -11.25
CA GLY A 283 -15.64 -40.90 -10.26
C GLY A 283 -16.86 -41.32 -9.42
N PRO A 284 -16.64 -42.13 -8.36
CA PRO A 284 -17.72 -42.67 -7.52
C PRO A 284 -18.62 -41.64 -6.84
N ARG A 285 -18.20 -40.38 -6.78
CA ARG A 285 -18.96 -39.24 -6.21
C ARG A 285 -19.66 -38.38 -7.25
N GLY A 286 -19.75 -38.84 -8.52
CA GLY A 286 -20.38 -38.11 -9.62
C GLY A 286 -19.56 -36.93 -10.09
N GLU A 287 -20.26 -35.86 -10.54
CA GLU A 287 -19.63 -34.70 -11.16
C GLU A 287 -18.78 -33.85 -10.22
N GLN A 288 -18.76 -34.15 -8.93
CA GLN A 288 -18.07 -33.28 -7.93
C GLN A 288 -16.56 -33.62 -7.77
N GLY A 289 -16.06 -34.69 -8.38
CA GLY A 289 -14.66 -35.08 -8.27
C GLY A 289 -14.23 -35.42 -6.83
N ALA A 290 -13.00 -35.07 -6.46
CA ALA A 290 -12.55 -35.08 -5.07
C ALA A 290 -13.11 -33.85 -4.33
N ALA A 291 -13.39 -33.97 -3.04
CA ALA A 291 -13.96 -32.85 -2.26
C ALA A 291 -12.96 -31.70 -2.11
N ASN A 292 -11.71 -32.04 -1.83
CA ASN A 292 -10.58 -31.09 -1.74
C ASN A 292 -9.28 -31.81 -1.97
N VAL A 293 -8.31 -31.16 -2.56
CA VAL A 293 -6.94 -31.65 -2.74
C VAL A 293 -5.96 -30.58 -2.31
N GLY A 294 -5.03 -30.94 -1.43
CA GLY A 294 -3.91 -30.09 -1.04
C GLY A 294 -2.61 -30.88 -1.11
N VAL A 295 -1.57 -30.28 -1.66
CA VAL A 295 -0.24 -30.89 -1.78
C VAL A 295 0.81 -29.95 -1.23
N VAL A 296 1.67 -30.46 -0.37
CA VAL A 296 2.85 -29.76 0.13
C VAL A 296 4.08 -30.61 -0.20
N VAL A 297 5.06 -30.02 -0.88
CA VAL A 297 6.36 -30.63 -1.16
C VAL A 297 7.41 -29.96 -0.29
N ALA A 298 8.04 -30.73 0.60
CA ALA A 298 9.03 -30.22 1.52
C ALA A 298 10.36 -30.98 1.39
N ASN A 299 11.47 -30.27 1.60
CA ASN A 299 12.78 -30.86 1.71
C ASN A 299 13.02 -31.32 3.17
N PRO A 300 13.07 -32.64 3.46
CA PRO A 300 13.17 -33.11 4.84
C PRO A 300 14.52 -32.80 5.50
N LYS A 301 15.55 -32.44 4.72
CA LYS A 301 16.89 -32.16 5.23
C LYS A 301 17.01 -30.78 5.90
N ASN A 302 16.26 -29.79 5.42
CA ASN A 302 16.37 -28.40 5.88
C ASN A 302 15.01 -27.76 6.19
N GLY A 303 13.88 -28.46 5.93
CA GLY A 303 12.53 -27.98 6.20
C GLY A 303 12.00 -26.95 5.17
N GLU A 304 12.70 -26.72 4.07
CA GLU A 304 12.20 -25.84 3.01
C GLU A 304 10.94 -26.39 2.37
N ILE A 305 9.93 -25.52 2.20
CA ILE A 305 8.74 -25.81 1.39
C ILE A 305 9.05 -25.45 -0.05
N LEU A 306 9.04 -26.45 -0.93
CA LEU A 306 9.37 -26.31 -2.34
C LEU A 306 8.14 -26.06 -3.21
N ALA A 307 6.97 -26.56 -2.80
CA ALA A 307 5.69 -26.29 -3.43
C ALA A 307 4.55 -26.42 -2.41
N MET A 308 3.51 -25.63 -2.60
CA MET A 308 2.25 -25.71 -1.85
C MET A 308 1.11 -25.32 -2.78
N ALA A 309 0.19 -26.25 -3.05
CA ALA A 309 -0.91 -26.03 -3.99
C ALA A 309 -2.20 -26.71 -3.53
N THR A 310 -3.33 -26.17 -3.96
CA THR A 310 -4.67 -26.71 -3.74
C THR A 310 -5.43 -26.82 -5.06
N ASP A 311 -6.59 -27.45 -5.03
CA ASP A 311 -7.50 -27.60 -6.17
C ASP A 311 -8.35 -26.37 -6.47
N SER A 312 -8.25 -25.33 -5.66
CA SER A 312 -9.06 -24.10 -5.77
C SER A 312 -8.17 -22.85 -5.87
N PRO A 313 -7.28 -22.75 -6.89
CA PRO A 313 -6.45 -21.57 -7.07
C PRO A 313 -7.30 -20.40 -7.55
N TYR A 314 -7.05 -19.20 -7.08
CA TYR A 314 -7.71 -17.98 -7.53
C TYR A 314 -6.73 -17.02 -8.20
N ASN A 315 -7.26 -16.10 -9.05
CA ASN A 315 -6.44 -15.10 -9.72
C ASN A 315 -6.05 -13.99 -8.74
N LEU A 316 -4.77 -13.90 -8.42
CA LEU A 316 -4.21 -12.89 -7.50
C LEU A 316 -4.40 -11.45 -7.98
N ASN A 317 -4.51 -11.22 -9.29
CA ASN A 317 -4.79 -9.89 -9.85
C ASN A 317 -6.29 -9.51 -9.79
N ASN A 318 -7.18 -10.50 -9.60
CA ASN A 318 -8.62 -10.30 -9.41
C ASN A 318 -9.16 -11.33 -8.39
N PRO A 319 -8.74 -11.23 -7.12
CA PRO A 319 -9.00 -12.27 -6.11
C PRO A 319 -10.47 -12.37 -5.68
N ARG A 320 -11.30 -11.38 -6.05
CA ARG A 320 -12.74 -11.34 -5.74
C ARG A 320 -13.62 -11.76 -6.92
N ASP A 321 -13.03 -12.28 -7.98
CA ASP A 321 -13.76 -12.82 -9.11
C ASP A 321 -14.27 -14.22 -8.76
N LEU A 322 -15.57 -14.31 -8.54
CA LEU A 322 -16.27 -15.55 -8.21
C LEU A 322 -16.75 -16.32 -9.46
N THR A 323 -16.66 -15.73 -10.64
CA THR A 323 -17.19 -16.32 -11.88
C THR A 323 -16.57 -17.67 -12.28
N PRO A 324 -15.30 -17.98 -11.92
CA PRO A 324 -14.74 -19.31 -12.19
C PRO A 324 -15.35 -20.44 -11.35
N TYR A 325 -16.02 -20.10 -10.23
CA TYR A 325 -16.47 -21.08 -9.23
C TYR A 325 -17.97 -21.14 -9.06
N TYR A 326 -18.71 -20.10 -9.46
CA TYR A 326 -20.14 -19.97 -9.23
C TYR A 326 -20.85 -19.41 -10.47
N SER A 327 -22.08 -19.84 -10.70
CA SER A 327 -22.95 -19.25 -11.72
C SER A 327 -23.38 -17.83 -11.35
N ASP A 328 -23.82 -17.06 -12.32
CA ASP A 328 -24.29 -15.67 -12.09
C ASP A 328 -25.45 -15.60 -11.09
N GLU A 329 -26.34 -16.62 -11.11
CA GLU A 329 -27.46 -16.73 -10.16
C GLU A 329 -26.96 -16.98 -8.74
N GLU A 330 -25.95 -17.83 -8.55
CA GLU A 330 -25.37 -18.10 -7.24
C GLU A 330 -24.60 -16.90 -6.70
N ILE A 331 -23.85 -16.21 -7.57
CA ILE A 331 -23.14 -14.95 -7.20
C ILE A 331 -24.15 -13.90 -6.76
N LYS A 332 -25.25 -13.73 -7.51
CA LYS A 332 -26.31 -12.79 -7.15
C LYS A 332 -26.97 -13.13 -5.82
N GLN A 333 -27.35 -14.40 -5.61
CA GLN A 333 -27.93 -14.86 -4.34
C GLN A 333 -26.98 -14.67 -3.14
N ARG A 334 -25.67 -14.75 -3.35
CA ARG A 334 -24.66 -14.53 -2.31
C ARG A 334 -24.49 -13.04 -1.99
N LYS A 335 -24.55 -12.17 -3.01
CA LYS A 335 -24.55 -10.70 -2.84
C LYS A 335 -25.82 -10.20 -2.15
N ASP A 336 -26.98 -10.78 -2.48
CA ASP A 336 -28.27 -10.37 -1.91
C ASP A 336 -28.43 -10.82 -0.44
N LYS A 337 -27.66 -11.79 0.02
CA LYS A 337 -27.69 -12.24 1.43
C LYS A 337 -26.97 -11.32 2.40
N ASP A 338 -26.19 -10.34 1.90
CA ASP A 338 -25.53 -9.25 2.62
C ASP A 338 -25.07 -9.59 4.06
N ASP A 339 -24.48 -10.78 4.23
CA ASP A 339 -23.88 -11.16 5.50
C ASP A 339 -22.36 -10.87 5.58
N GLY A 340 -21.82 -10.22 4.56
CA GLY A 340 -20.42 -9.79 4.48
C GLY A 340 -19.38 -10.93 4.55
N THR A 341 -19.82 -12.12 4.93
CA THR A 341 -18.91 -13.22 5.30
C THR A 341 -18.34 -13.98 4.12
N MET A 342 -18.94 -13.93 2.93
CA MET A 342 -18.53 -14.76 1.80
C MET A 342 -17.53 -14.08 0.85
N VAL A 343 -17.36 -12.78 0.92
CA VAL A 343 -16.35 -12.02 0.14
C VAL A 343 -15.06 -11.83 0.94
N GLU A 344 -15.12 -11.96 2.26
CA GLU A 344 -13.98 -11.80 3.15
C GLU A 344 -13.29 -13.14 3.50
N THR A 345 -13.93 -14.27 3.26
CA THR A 345 -13.42 -15.60 3.69
C THR A 345 -12.97 -16.53 2.54
N MET A 346 -12.85 -16.01 1.33
CA MET A 346 -12.24 -16.76 0.23
C MET A 346 -10.93 -16.15 -0.18
#